data_20c6a6004c589f461c93126cd4dd6a21
#
_entry.id   20c6a6004c589f461c93126cd4dd6a21
#
_cell.length_a   1.000
_cell.length_b   1.000
_cell.length_c   1.000
_cell.angle_alpha   90.00
_cell.angle_beta   90.00
_cell.angle_gamma   90.00
#
_symmetry.space_group_name_H-M   'P 1'
#
loop_
_entity.id
_entity.type
_entity.pdbx_description
1 polymer ?
#
loop_
_entity_poly.entity_id
_entity_poly.type
_entity_poly.pdbx_seq_one_letter_code
_entity_poly.pdbx_strand_id
1 'polypeptide(L)'
;MAERIRIKDIAERAGVSVGTVDRVLHDRPNVSKPAREKVEQALKEMNYQPNMYASALAYNKAYTFYLLIPKHESEAYWEEIEEGARKCEDQRRDFHIDIEIRFYERSSEDSFKAVSQEILDAKPEGVIVVPSSLEVTRGFTDQLHQKGIPFILLDSYMPDLRPLSFYGQDSFCSGYFAAKMLMMLAGKEQEIMLMRQTKDGHVVSKQQDNREVGFRHYMHDHFPHVVINVLDLPLNGTRNEYQKMLALYFDEHPATHHCITMTSKAHIVGDYLLKSNRRDIQIMGYDMVGKNAKCLREGSISFLIAQHAYMQGYYCVDTLFRAIVLKKKVNPVNYMPIELLMKENIDFYRRTQI
;
A
#
# COMPACT_ATOMS: atom_id res chain seq x y z
N MET A 1 -14.80 -36.17 10.89
CA MET A 1 -14.46 -34.85 11.47
C MET A 1 -13.49 -35.11 12.60
N ALA A 2 -12.27 -34.59 12.55
CA ALA A 2 -11.32 -34.77 13.65
C ALA A 2 -11.88 -34.01 14.88
N GLU A 3 -11.97 -34.74 16.00
CA GLU A 3 -12.46 -34.21 17.26
C GLU A 3 -11.53 -33.11 17.75
N ARG A 4 -12.08 -31.90 18.01
CA ARG A 4 -11.29 -30.71 18.37
C ARG A 4 -10.78 -30.85 19.79
N ILE A 5 -9.47 -31.09 19.97
CA ILE A 5 -8.82 -31.23 21.28
C ILE A 5 -9.01 -29.93 22.08
N ARG A 6 -9.49 -30.06 23.32
CA ARG A 6 -9.76 -28.95 24.25
C ARG A 6 -8.68 -28.91 25.33
N ILE A 7 -8.52 -27.78 25.98
CA ILE A 7 -7.60 -27.62 27.13
C ILE A 7 -7.90 -28.64 28.23
N LYS A 8 -9.18 -29.00 28.41
CA LYS A 8 -9.61 -30.06 29.36
C LYS A 8 -9.03 -31.43 29.03
N ASP A 9 -8.97 -31.78 27.76
CA ASP A 9 -8.45 -33.06 27.30
C ASP A 9 -6.93 -33.16 27.55
N ILE A 10 -6.22 -32.03 27.39
CA ILE A 10 -4.79 -31.88 27.71
C ILE A 10 -4.56 -32.01 29.21
N ALA A 11 -5.40 -31.37 30.02
CA ALA A 11 -5.32 -31.42 31.48
C ALA A 11 -5.49 -32.86 32.00
N GLU A 12 -6.45 -33.58 31.44
CA GLU A 12 -6.70 -34.99 31.74
C GLU A 12 -5.50 -35.88 31.32
N ARG A 13 -4.97 -35.67 30.09
CA ARG A 13 -3.81 -36.42 29.59
C ARG A 13 -2.54 -36.17 30.39
N ALA A 14 -2.31 -34.93 30.82
CA ALA A 14 -1.15 -34.51 31.60
C ALA A 14 -1.28 -34.79 33.10
N GLY A 15 -2.48 -35.14 33.56
CA GLY A 15 -2.77 -35.39 35.00
C GLY A 15 -2.63 -34.13 35.85
N VAL A 16 -3.04 -32.96 35.32
CA VAL A 16 -2.97 -31.64 35.99
C VAL A 16 -4.28 -30.90 35.89
N SER A 17 -4.42 -29.81 36.63
CA SER A 17 -5.61 -28.95 36.50
C SER A 17 -5.64 -28.16 35.18
N VAL A 18 -6.85 -27.81 34.70
CA VAL A 18 -7.04 -26.95 33.54
C VAL A 18 -6.28 -25.63 33.71
N GLY A 19 -6.29 -25.03 34.92
CA GLY A 19 -5.53 -23.84 35.25
C GLY A 19 -4.02 -23.97 35.16
N THR A 20 -3.49 -25.21 35.40
CA THR A 20 -2.07 -25.50 35.21
C THR A 20 -1.72 -25.54 33.71
N VAL A 21 -2.55 -26.17 32.88
CA VAL A 21 -2.39 -26.15 31.41
C VAL A 21 -2.45 -24.74 30.86
N ASP A 22 -3.41 -23.91 31.30
CA ASP A 22 -3.55 -22.52 30.89
C ASP A 22 -2.28 -21.72 31.22
N ARG A 23 -1.71 -21.90 32.43
CA ARG A 23 -0.47 -21.22 32.82
C ARG A 23 0.73 -21.64 31.98
N VAL A 24 0.83 -22.91 31.62
CA VAL A 24 1.92 -23.43 30.75
C VAL A 24 1.76 -22.88 29.33
N LEU A 25 0.55 -22.91 28.76
CA LEU A 25 0.26 -22.41 27.42
C LEU A 25 0.58 -20.92 27.27
N HIS A 26 0.44 -20.15 28.34
CA HIS A 26 0.64 -18.69 28.35
C HIS A 26 1.92 -18.26 29.08
N ASP A 27 2.83 -19.19 29.35
CA ASP A 27 4.11 -18.98 30.05
C ASP A 27 4.00 -18.15 31.34
N ARG A 28 2.90 -18.37 32.09
CA ARG A 28 2.66 -17.68 33.36
C ARG A 28 3.47 -18.29 34.49
N PRO A 29 3.87 -17.49 35.51
CA PRO A 29 4.62 -17.98 36.66
C PRO A 29 3.80 -18.94 37.53
N ASN A 30 4.48 -19.57 38.51
CA ASN A 30 3.91 -20.50 39.49
C ASN A 30 3.42 -21.86 38.92
N VAL A 31 4.19 -22.43 38.00
CA VAL A 31 4.06 -23.82 37.55
C VAL A 31 5.34 -24.53 37.89
N SER A 32 5.22 -25.69 38.60
CA SER A 32 6.38 -26.53 38.94
C SER A 32 6.99 -27.14 37.65
N LYS A 33 8.31 -27.32 37.65
CA LYS A 33 9.01 -27.88 36.48
C LYS A 33 8.44 -29.27 36.06
N PRO A 34 8.12 -30.21 36.99
CA PRO A 34 7.51 -31.47 36.61
C PRO A 34 6.11 -31.33 35.97
N ALA A 35 5.31 -30.37 36.44
CA ALA A 35 3.99 -30.12 35.86
C ALA A 35 4.10 -29.49 34.44
N ARG A 36 5.05 -28.61 34.23
CA ARG A 36 5.33 -28.02 32.91
C ARG A 36 5.73 -29.11 31.90
N GLU A 37 6.67 -29.95 32.25
CA GLU A 37 7.14 -31.06 31.40
C GLU A 37 6.00 -32.03 31.01
N LYS A 38 5.11 -32.39 31.96
CA LYS A 38 3.95 -33.21 31.66
C LYS A 38 2.97 -32.58 30.69
N VAL A 39 2.73 -31.28 30.84
CA VAL A 39 1.84 -30.56 29.94
C VAL A 39 2.46 -30.41 28.53
N GLU A 40 3.74 -30.08 28.43
CA GLU A 40 4.47 -29.96 27.15
C GLU A 40 4.49 -31.31 26.40
N GLN A 41 4.68 -32.41 27.13
CA GLN A 41 4.61 -33.73 26.55
C GLN A 41 3.20 -34.05 26.04
N ALA A 42 2.14 -33.81 26.84
CA ALA A 42 0.75 -34.04 26.42
C ALA A 42 0.38 -33.18 25.20
N LEU A 43 0.81 -31.89 25.14
CA LEU A 43 0.61 -31.03 23.97
C LEU A 43 1.23 -31.63 22.71
N LYS A 44 2.46 -32.16 22.82
CA LYS A 44 3.18 -32.77 21.71
C LYS A 44 2.51 -34.12 21.27
N GLU A 45 2.15 -34.95 22.21
CA GLU A 45 1.51 -36.24 21.92
C GLU A 45 0.15 -36.10 21.25
N MET A 46 -0.62 -35.08 21.68
CA MET A 46 -1.94 -34.83 21.17
C MET A 46 -1.91 -33.88 19.93
N ASN A 47 -0.74 -33.45 19.47
CA ASN A 47 -0.57 -32.46 18.37
C ASN A 47 -1.50 -31.26 18.55
N TYR A 48 -1.58 -30.75 19.79
CA TYR A 48 -2.47 -29.66 20.12
C TYR A 48 -1.96 -28.34 19.57
N GLN A 49 -2.81 -27.66 18.82
CA GLN A 49 -2.56 -26.29 18.36
C GLN A 49 -3.46 -25.34 19.15
N PRO A 50 -2.88 -24.39 19.93
CA PRO A 50 -3.66 -23.39 20.63
C PRO A 50 -4.56 -22.60 19.68
N ASN A 51 -5.82 -22.43 20.06
CA ASN A 51 -6.69 -21.52 19.34
C ASN A 51 -6.31 -20.08 19.70
N MET A 52 -5.40 -19.49 18.92
CA MET A 52 -4.87 -18.15 19.16
C MET A 52 -5.96 -17.08 19.12
N TYR A 53 -7.03 -17.29 18.34
CA TYR A 53 -8.18 -16.40 18.32
C TYR A 53 -8.94 -16.42 19.66
N ALA A 54 -9.21 -17.60 20.20
CA ALA A 54 -9.85 -17.72 21.51
C ALA A 54 -9.00 -17.13 22.64
N SER A 55 -7.68 -17.32 22.57
CA SER A 55 -6.74 -16.72 23.52
C SER A 55 -6.72 -15.20 23.43
N ALA A 56 -6.65 -14.66 22.22
CA ALA A 56 -6.65 -13.20 22.01
C ALA A 56 -7.95 -12.55 22.51
N LEU A 57 -9.10 -13.16 22.23
CA LEU A 57 -10.41 -12.69 22.75
C LEU A 57 -10.48 -12.73 24.28
N ALA A 58 -9.89 -13.74 24.92
CA ALA A 58 -9.90 -13.87 26.39
C ALA A 58 -9.06 -12.78 27.09
N TYR A 59 -8.10 -12.16 26.43
CA TYR A 59 -7.28 -11.07 27.01
C TYR A 59 -8.00 -9.75 27.13
N ASN A 60 -9.08 -9.53 26.41
CA ASN A 60 -9.91 -8.30 26.42
C ASN A 60 -9.08 -7.00 26.40
N LYS A 61 -7.94 -7.01 25.68
CA LYS A 61 -7.06 -5.85 25.52
C LYS A 61 -7.47 -5.08 24.26
N ALA A 62 -7.59 -3.77 24.38
CA ALA A 62 -7.73 -2.89 23.24
C ALA A 62 -6.37 -2.63 22.56
N TYR A 63 -6.37 -2.46 21.26
CA TYR A 63 -5.19 -2.20 20.44
C TYR A 63 -5.49 -1.02 19.51
N THR A 64 -4.67 0.01 19.58
CA THR A 64 -4.78 1.15 18.68
C THR A 64 -3.64 1.13 17.68
N PHE A 65 -3.98 1.07 16.39
CA PHE A 65 -3.02 1.19 15.30
C PHE A 65 -3.20 2.54 14.62
N TYR A 66 -2.09 3.16 14.25
CA TYR A 66 -2.11 4.41 13.52
C TYR A 66 -1.79 4.17 12.04
N LEU A 67 -2.54 4.83 11.16
CA LEU A 67 -2.30 4.90 9.73
C LEU A 67 -1.90 6.33 9.37
N LEU A 68 -0.62 6.54 9.03
CA LEU A 68 -0.06 7.83 8.62
C LEU A 68 0.04 7.88 7.10
N ILE A 69 -0.80 8.68 6.46
CA ILE A 69 -0.91 8.82 5.00
C ILE A 69 -0.92 10.29 4.57
N PRO A 70 -0.59 10.58 3.28
CA PRO A 70 -0.74 11.92 2.75
C PRO A 70 -2.17 12.41 2.78
N LYS A 71 -2.36 13.71 3.09
CA LYS A 71 -3.65 14.37 2.93
C LYS A 71 -4.11 14.32 1.47
N HIS A 72 -5.36 14.06 1.25
CA HIS A 72 -5.93 13.87 -0.09
C HIS A 72 -7.38 14.36 -0.17
N GLU A 73 -7.85 14.50 -1.41
CA GLU A 73 -9.27 14.76 -1.73
C GLU A 73 -10.04 13.43 -1.83
N SER A 74 -11.35 13.51 -1.91
CA SER A 74 -12.21 12.36 -2.20
C SER A 74 -11.90 11.74 -3.57
N GLU A 75 -12.22 10.46 -3.73
CA GLU A 75 -11.95 9.65 -4.94
C GLU A 75 -10.44 9.52 -5.29
N ALA A 76 -9.55 9.71 -4.29
CA ALA A 76 -8.13 9.55 -4.47
C ALA A 76 -7.65 8.12 -4.15
N TYR A 77 -6.44 7.79 -4.58
CA TYR A 77 -5.77 6.54 -4.26
C TYR A 77 -5.71 6.24 -2.75
N TRP A 78 -5.52 7.27 -1.94
CA TRP A 78 -5.40 7.16 -0.48
C TRP A 78 -6.73 6.86 0.20
N GLU A 79 -7.86 7.32 -0.34
CA GLU A 79 -9.19 6.98 0.16
C GLU A 79 -9.47 5.47 0.06
N GLU A 80 -9.05 4.82 -1.03
CA GLU A 80 -9.15 3.36 -1.16
C GLU A 80 -8.35 2.62 -0.09
N ILE A 81 -7.17 3.14 0.28
CA ILE A 81 -6.35 2.61 1.38
C ILE A 81 -7.08 2.74 2.72
N GLU A 82 -7.67 3.90 3.00
CA GLU A 82 -8.48 4.11 4.21
C GLU A 82 -9.67 3.14 4.28
N GLU A 83 -10.42 3.02 3.19
CA GLU A 83 -11.55 2.08 3.11
C GLU A 83 -11.11 0.64 3.41
N GLY A 84 -9.98 0.21 2.86
CA GLY A 84 -9.42 -1.11 3.13
C GLY A 84 -9.03 -1.30 4.59
N ALA A 85 -8.38 -0.31 5.20
CA ALA A 85 -8.00 -0.32 6.60
C ALA A 85 -9.24 -0.40 7.52
N ARG A 86 -10.25 0.44 7.27
CA ARG A 86 -11.53 0.44 8.00
C ARG A 86 -12.29 -0.87 7.84
N LYS A 87 -12.25 -1.48 6.65
CA LYS A 87 -12.86 -2.79 6.44
C LYS A 87 -12.22 -3.88 7.30
N CYS A 88 -10.89 -3.88 7.41
CA CYS A 88 -10.19 -4.82 8.26
C CYS A 88 -10.50 -4.59 9.73
N GLU A 89 -10.54 -3.33 10.18
CA GLU A 89 -10.96 -2.93 11.52
C GLU A 89 -12.36 -3.50 11.87
N ASP A 90 -13.36 -3.27 11.02
CA ASP A 90 -14.73 -3.77 11.21
C ASP A 90 -14.75 -5.31 11.33
N GLN A 91 -14.02 -6.01 10.50
CA GLN A 91 -13.92 -7.48 10.56
C GLN A 91 -13.15 -8.00 11.78
N ARG A 92 -12.39 -7.16 12.47
CA ARG A 92 -11.58 -7.49 13.65
C ARG A 92 -12.10 -6.81 14.93
N ARG A 93 -13.29 -6.20 14.90
CA ARG A 93 -13.89 -5.45 16.02
C ARG A 93 -13.98 -6.26 17.32
N ASP A 94 -14.20 -7.58 17.22
CA ASP A 94 -14.27 -8.46 18.39
C ASP A 94 -12.93 -8.57 19.14
N PHE A 95 -11.82 -8.15 18.52
CA PHE A 95 -10.49 -8.07 19.12
C PHE A 95 -10.15 -6.67 19.65
N HIS A 96 -11.12 -5.76 19.69
CA HIS A 96 -10.96 -4.38 20.15
C HIS A 96 -9.80 -3.66 19.46
N ILE A 97 -9.75 -3.76 18.13
CA ILE A 97 -8.80 -3.04 17.29
C ILE A 97 -9.46 -1.74 16.86
N ASP A 98 -8.74 -0.64 17.04
CA ASP A 98 -9.11 0.69 16.59
C ASP A 98 -8.03 1.27 15.68
N ILE A 99 -8.44 1.88 14.57
CA ILE A 99 -7.54 2.47 13.58
C ILE A 99 -7.67 3.98 13.62
N GLU A 100 -6.62 4.65 14.05
CA GLU A 100 -6.51 6.10 14.04
C GLU A 100 -5.78 6.58 12.78
N ILE A 101 -6.49 7.30 11.89
CA ILE A 101 -5.90 7.82 10.65
C ILE A 101 -5.37 9.22 10.90
N ARG A 102 -4.15 9.48 10.47
CA ARG A 102 -3.49 10.79 10.55
C ARG A 102 -2.96 11.20 9.17
N PHE A 103 -3.11 12.47 8.85
CA PHE A 103 -2.78 13.02 7.56
C PHE A 103 -1.61 14.01 7.66
N TYR A 104 -0.67 13.89 6.73
CA TYR A 104 0.39 14.89 6.57
C TYR A 104 0.36 15.53 5.18
N GLU A 105 0.79 16.77 5.09
CA GLU A 105 0.94 17.46 3.81
C GLU A 105 2.16 16.91 3.05
N ARG A 106 1.94 16.27 1.90
CA ARG A 106 2.99 15.58 1.13
C ARG A 106 4.15 16.51 0.73
N SER A 107 3.87 17.79 0.57
CA SER A 107 4.85 18.80 0.20
C SER A 107 5.58 19.44 1.40
N SER A 108 5.35 18.97 2.63
CA SER A 108 5.88 19.55 3.86
C SER A 108 6.46 18.47 4.78
N GLU A 109 7.79 18.46 4.91
CA GLU A 109 8.47 17.59 5.88
C GLU A 109 8.11 17.96 7.33
N ASP A 110 7.87 19.24 7.61
CA ASP A 110 7.49 19.70 8.95
C ASP A 110 6.10 19.19 9.33
N SER A 111 5.17 19.12 8.37
CA SER A 111 3.87 18.47 8.59
C SER A 111 4.04 16.99 8.95
N PHE A 112 4.89 16.26 8.24
CA PHE A 112 5.16 14.85 8.56
C PHE A 112 5.77 14.71 9.96
N LYS A 113 6.76 15.53 10.32
CA LYS A 113 7.41 15.53 11.64
C LYS A 113 6.41 15.81 12.76
N ALA A 114 5.57 16.82 12.60
CA ALA A 114 4.55 17.20 13.60
C ALA A 114 3.57 16.04 13.87
N VAL A 115 2.99 15.47 12.81
CA VAL A 115 2.04 14.36 12.94
C VAL A 115 2.72 13.09 13.47
N SER A 116 3.97 12.83 13.07
CA SER A 116 4.75 11.71 13.59
C SER A 116 4.97 11.82 15.10
N GLN A 117 5.22 13.05 15.61
CA GLN A 117 5.36 13.29 17.04
C GLN A 117 4.05 13.04 17.81
N GLU A 118 2.91 13.48 17.26
CA GLU A 118 1.58 13.18 17.83
C GLU A 118 1.35 11.67 17.97
N ILE A 119 1.73 10.89 16.95
CA ILE A 119 1.61 9.43 16.97
C ILE A 119 2.52 8.82 18.06
N LEU A 120 3.76 9.30 18.17
CA LEU A 120 4.70 8.82 19.20
C LEU A 120 4.21 9.10 20.62
N ASP A 121 3.58 10.25 20.84
CA ASP A 121 3.04 10.66 22.15
C ASP A 121 1.79 9.84 22.52
N ALA A 122 1.00 9.41 21.54
CA ALA A 122 -0.14 8.53 21.72
C ALA A 122 0.23 7.10 22.10
N LYS A 123 1.50 6.67 21.88
CA LYS A 123 2.05 5.34 22.22
C LYS A 123 1.21 4.19 21.65
N PRO A 124 0.99 4.13 20.33
CA PRO A 124 0.19 3.09 19.70
C PRO A 124 0.84 1.70 19.83
N GLU A 125 0.06 0.66 19.66
CA GLU A 125 0.56 -0.70 19.56
C GLU A 125 1.22 -1.03 18.21
N GLY A 126 0.91 -0.26 17.15
CA GLY A 126 1.52 -0.43 15.84
C GLY A 126 1.24 0.76 14.91
N VAL A 127 2.08 0.95 13.91
CA VAL A 127 1.96 2.07 12.97
C VAL A 127 2.08 1.58 11.53
N ILE A 128 1.24 2.09 10.64
CA ILE A 128 1.34 1.95 9.19
C ILE A 128 1.76 3.31 8.66
N VAL A 129 2.86 3.35 7.89
CA VAL A 129 3.49 4.60 7.45
C VAL A 129 3.61 4.62 5.94
N VAL A 130 3.01 5.63 5.31
CA VAL A 130 3.41 6.03 3.96
C VAL A 130 4.60 6.97 4.10
N PRO A 131 5.79 6.60 3.61
CA PRO A 131 6.98 7.41 3.79
C PRO A 131 6.90 8.78 3.10
N SER A 132 7.53 9.79 3.72
CA SER A 132 7.93 11.05 3.11
C SER A 132 9.35 10.93 2.55
N SER A 133 10.24 11.91 2.74
CA SER A 133 11.66 11.72 2.42
C SER A 133 12.30 10.66 3.32
N LEU A 134 13.39 10.05 2.83
CA LEU A 134 14.11 9.01 3.60
C LEU A 134 14.60 9.52 4.95
N GLU A 135 15.14 10.73 4.98
CA GLU A 135 15.71 11.32 6.19
C GLU A 135 14.65 11.53 7.27
N VAL A 136 13.56 12.17 6.91
CA VAL A 136 12.47 12.48 7.85
C VAL A 136 11.75 11.22 8.31
N THR A 137 11.52 10.28 7.40
CA THR A 137 10.90 8.99 7.75
C THR A 137 11.82 8.18 8.67
N ARG A 138 13.13 8.19 8.45
CA ARG A 138 14.12 7.55 9.32
C ARG A 138 14.06 8.10 10.74
N GLY A 139 14.02 9.41 10.90
CA GLY A 139 13.91 10.04 12.22
C GLY A 139 12.70 9.57 13.02
N PHE A 140 11.56 9.33 12.35
CA PHE A 140 10.36 8.78 12.96
C PHE A 140 10.50 7.28 13.29
N THR A 141 10.96 6.48 12.32
CA THR A 141 11.06 5.02 12.48
C THR A 141 12.12 4.60 13.50
N ASP A 142 13.20 5.36 13.65
CA ASP A 142 14.19 5.13 14.69
C ASP A 142 13.59 5.32 16.09
N GLN A 143 12.71 6.30 16.29
CA GLN A 143 11.98 6.49 17.54
C GLN A 143 10.95 5.36 17.79
N LEU A 144 10.27 4.86 16.74
CA LEU A 144 9.41 3.68 16.86
C LEU A 144 10.21 2.46 17.31
N HIS A 145 11.39 2.22 16.74
CA HIS A 145 12.30 1.14 17.16
C HIS A 145 12.74 1.28 18.63
N GLN A 146 13.16 2.50 19.05
CA GLN A 146 13.55 2.75 20.43
C GLN A 146 12.43 2.48 21.43
N LYS A 147 11.17 2.74 21.04
CA LYS A 147 9.99 2.48 21.86
C LYS A 147 9.46 1.05 21.72
N GLY A 148 10.04 0.22 20.85
CA GLY A 148 9.57 -1.14 20.57
C GLY A 148 8.21 -1.20 19.86
N ILE A 149 7.83 -0.14 19.13
CA ILE A 149 6.58 -0.05 18.39
C ILE A 149 6.80 -0.61 16.98
N PRO A 150 6.16 -1.73 16.60
CA PRO A 150 6.29 -2.26 15.25
C PRO A 150 5.60 -1.36 14.22
N PHE A 151 6.20 -1.25 13.04
CA PHE A 151 5.60 -0.49 11.95
C PHE A 151 5.67 -1.22 10.62
N ILE A 152 4.73 -0.89 9.74
CA ILE A 152 4.65 -1.35 8.35
C ILE A 152 4.87 -0.16 7.43
N LEU A 153 5.68 -0.35 6.39
CA LEU A 153 5.76 0.60 5.29
C LEU A 153 4.69 0.27 4.25
N LEU A 154 4.04 1.32 3.77
CA LEU A 154 2.99 1.24 2.77
C LEU A 154 3.38 2.08 1.55
N ASP A 155 3.07 1.58 0.35
CA ASP A 155 3.28 2.25 -0.95
C ASP A 155 4.75 2.33 -1.40
N SER A 156 5.65 2.85 -0.58
CA SER A 156 7.07 3.04 -0.92
C SER A 156 7.99 2.19 -0.03
N TYR A 157 8.80 1.34 -0.66
CA TYR A 157 9.71 0.44 0.05
C TYR A 157 11.05 1.11 0.36
N MET A 158 11.39 1.12 1.64
CA MET A 158 12.66 1.64 2.18
C MET A 158 13.26 0.59 3.13
N PRO A 159 14.00 -0.41 2.61
CA PRO A 159 14.49 -1.55 3.40
C PRO A 159 15.39 -1.15 4.58
N ASP A 160 16.17 -0.07 4.41
CA ASP A 160 17.08 0.45 5.44
C ASP A 160 16.38 0.91 6.72
N LEU A 161 15.06 1.15 6.65
CA LEU A 161 14.24 1.50 7.82
C LEU A 161 13.83 0.28 8.65
N ARG A 162 14.09 -0.94 8.18
CA ARG A 162 13.82 -2.22 8.88
C ARG A 162 12.36 -2.34 9.38
N PRO A 163 11.36 -2.18 8.51
CA PRO A 163 9.96 -2.35 8.90
C PRO A 163 9.65 -3.80 9.31
N LEU A 164 8.60 -3.99 10.10
CA LEU A 164 8.02 -5.31 10.36
C LEU A 164 7.57 -5.98 9.05
N SER A 165 6.98 -5.19 8.17
CA SER A 165 6.49 -5.63 6.86
C SER A 165 6.39 -4.44 5.90
N PHE A 166 6.23 -4.72 4.61
CA PHE A 166 5.97 -3.76 3.55
C PHE A 166 4.83 -4.26 2.66
N TYR A 167 3.99 -3.34 2.22
CA TYR A 167 2.98 -3.54 1.19
C TYR A 167 3.04 -2.43 0.13
N GLY A 168 3.12 -2.82 -1.14
CA GLY A 168 3.17 -1.90 -2.29
C GLY A 168 3.59 -2.64 -3.55
N GLN A 169 3.61 -1.96 -4.69
CA GLN A 169 4.17 -2.54 -5.92
C GLN A 169 5.69 -2.40 -5.95
N ASP A 170 6.36 -3.30 -6.69
CA ASP A 170 7.70 -3.04 -7.17
C ASP A 170 7.64 -1.91 -8.21
N SER A 171 8.04 -0.72 -7.80
CA SER A 171 7.90 0.49 -8.62
C SER A 171 8.77 0.43 -9.87
N PHE A 172 9.98 -0.15 -9.79
CA PHE A 172 10.85 -0.30 -10.97
C PHE A 172 10.23 -1.26 -11.97
N CYS A 173 9.85 -2.47 -11.53
CA CYS A 173 9.21 -3.45 -12.38
C CYS A 173 7.88 -2.94 -12.96
N SER A 174 7.12 -2.16 -12.18
CA SER A 174 5.88 -1.54 -12.65
C SER A 174 6.12 -0.52 -13.76
N GLY A 175 7.15 0.32 -13.64
CA GLY A 175 7.54 1.27 -14.69
C GLY A 175 8.06 0.57 -15.95
N TYR A 176 8.88 -0.47 -15.79
CA TYR A 176 9.35 -1.30 -16.90
C TYR A 176 8.19 -1.97 -17.64
N PHE A 177 7.23 -2.54 -16.90
CA PHE A 177 5.99 -3.09 -17.44
C PHE A 177 5.15 -2.03 -18.17
N ALA A 178 5.02 -0.83 -17.60
CA ALA A 178 4.29 0.29 -18.20
C ALA A 178 4.88 0.68 -19.57
N ALA A 179 6.21 0.76 -19.68
CA ALA A 179 6.89 1.03 -20.95
C ALA A 179 6.59 -0.05 -22.00
N LYS A 180 6.66 -1.33 -21.59
CA LYS A 180 6.33 -2.44 -22.50
C LYS A 180 4.89 -2.36 -22.99
N MET A 181 3.93 -2.08 -22.12
CA MET A 181 2.53 -1.98 -22.50
C MET A 181 2.27 -0.75 -23.39
N LEU A 182 2.89 0.40 -23.10
CA LEU A 182 2.81 1.57 -23.96
C LEU A 182 3.33 1.26 -25.36
N MET A 183 4.49 0.65 -25.47
CA MET A 183 5.11 0.39 -26.77
C MET A 183 4.43 -0.73 -27.58
N MET A 184 3.57 -1.53 -26.96
CA MET A 184 2.67 -2.43 -27.72
C MET A 184 1.63 -1.64 -28.52
N LEU A 185 1.24 -0.44 -28.09
CA LEU A 185 0.35 0.48 -28.82
C LEU A 185 1.16 1.44 -29.70
N ALA A 186 2.22 2.02 -29.14
CA ALA A 186 3.03 3.09 -29.70
C ALA A 186 4.28 2.61 -30.47
N GLY A 187 4.36 1.34 -30.88
CA GLY A 187 5.57 0.73 -31.44
C GLY A 187 6.11 1.35 -32.73
N LYS A 188 5.34 2.24 -33.39
CA LYS A 188 5.77 2.99 -34.59
C LYS A 188 6.05 4.46 -34.34
N GLU A 189 5.83 4.93 -33.13
CA GLU A 189 6.03 6.32 -32.75
C GLU A 189 7.53 6.66 -32.70
N GLN A 190 7.85 7.90 -33.05
CA GLN A 190 9.20 8.44 -32.94
C GLN A 190 9.36 9.26 -31.66
N GLU A 191 8.25 9.70 -31.07
CA GLU A 191 8.21 10.43 -29.81
C GLU A 191 7.00 10.05 -28.98
N ILE A 192 7.14 10.17 -27.65
CA ILE A 192 6.08 10.00 -26.67
C ILE A 192 6.16 11.08 -25.61
N MET A 193 5.05 11.41 -24.98
CA MET A 193 5.00 12.35 -23.84
C MET A 193 5.07 11.57 -22.51
N LEU A 194 5.99 11.96 -21.65
CA LEU A 194 6.00 11.58 -20.24
C LEU A 194 5.54 12.76 -19.38
N MET A 195 4.31 12.70 -18.86
CA MET A 195 3.79 13.69 -17.94
C MET A 195 4.25 13.39 -16.51
N ARG A 196 4.85 14.38 -15.84
CA ARG A 196 5.22 14.31 -14.43
C ARG A 196 4.49 15.38 -13.63
N GLN A 197 4.32 15.12 -12.33
CA GLN A 197 3.94 16.16 -11.38
C GLN A 197 5.15 16.55 -10.55
N THR A 198 5.48 17.83 -10.52
CA THR A 198 6.67 18.37 -9.87
C THR A 198 6.32 19.52 -8.93
N LYS A 199 7.14 19.67 -7.89
CA LYS A 199 7.20 20.86 -7.05
C LYS A 199 8.59 21.49 -7.23
N ASP A 200 8.64 22.75 -7.64
CA ASP A 200 9.90 23.46 -7.90
C ASP A 200 10.83 22.69 -8.87
N GLY A 201 10.24 22.04 -9.89
CA GLY A 201 10.95 21.25 -10.89
C GLY A 201 11.40 19.86 -10.44
N HIS A 202 11.10 19.43 -9.20
CA HIS A 202 11.49 18.15 -8.66
C HIS A 202 10.29 17.23 -8.43
N VAL A 203 10.47 15.93 -8.79
CA VAL A 203 9.50 14.90 -8.47
C VAL A 203 9.49 14.67 -6.95
N VAL A 204 8.30 14.72 -6.34
CA VAL A 204 8.16 14.59 -4.88
C VAL A 204 7.86 13.16 -4.40
N SER A 205 7.64 12.24 -5.31
CA SER A 205 7.29 10.85 -4.99
C SER A 205 8.41 9.90 -5.40
N LYS A 206 9.00 9.22 -4.42
CA LYS A 206 10.02 8.20 -4.68
C LYS A 206 9.49 7.05 -5.54
N GLN A 207 8.22 6.72 -5.40
CA GLN A 207 7.56 5.71 -6.22
C GLN A 207 7.46 6.15 -7.68
N GLN A 208 7.07 7.41 -7.94
CA GLN A 208 7.06 7.97 -9.30
C GLN A 208 8.46 7.95 -9.92
N ASP A 209 9.48 8.36 -9.17
CA ASP A 209 10.88 8.33 -9.57
C ASP A 209 11.32 6.93 -10.02
N ASN A 210 11.09 5.93 -9.15
CA ASN A 210 11.48 4.55 -9.45
C ASN A 210 10.73 3.97 -10.66
N ARG A 211 9.45 4.32 -10.84
CA ARG A 211 8.69 3.96 -12.05
C ARG A 211 9.29 4.58 -13.29
N GLU A 212 9.66 5.85 -13.24
CA GLU A 212 10.32 6.52 -14.37
C GLU A 212 11.67 5.87 -14.69
N VAL A 213 12.46 5.49 -13.70
CA VAL A 213 13.72 4.76 -13.91
C VAL A 213 13.46 3.44 -14.63
N GLY A 214 12.50 2.63 -14.17
CA GLY A 214 12.14 1.37 -14.83
C GLY A 214 11.63 1.57 -16.25
N PHE A 215 10.78 2.58 -16.47
CA PHE A 215 10.27 2.97 -17.78
C PHE A 215 11.39 3.32 -18.74
N ARG A 216 12.29 4.22 -18.34
CA ARG A 216 13.43 4.65 -19.18
C ARG A 216 14.40 3.52 -19.46
N HIS A 217 14.58 2.60 -18.52
CA HIS A 217 15.42 1.41 -18.71
C HIS A 217 14.86 0.54 -19.85
N TYR A 218 13.57 0.23 -19.85
CA TYR A 218 12.95 -0.51 -20.94
C TYR A 218 13.08 0.22 -22.29
N MET A 219 12.81 1.52 -22.30
CA MET A 219 12.89 2.33 -23.53
C MET A 219 14.32 2.36 -24.10
N HIS A 220 15.31 2.54 -23.24
CA HIS A 220 16.72 2.50 -23.64
C HIS A 220 17.11 1.16 -24.30
N ASP A 221 16.67 0.04 -23.71
CA ASP A 221 17.07 -1.30 -24.16
C ASP A 221 16.35 -1.73 -25.44
N HIS A 222 15.09 -1.32 -25.61
CA HIS A 222 14.24 -1.84 -26.70
C HIS A 222 13.85 -0.80 -27.75
N PHE A 223 13.82 0.48 -27.40
CA PHE A 223 13.37 1.58 -28.25
C PHE A 223 14.27 2.82 -28.14
N PRO A 224 15.61 2.67 -28.31
CA PRO A 224 16.56 3.78 -28.08
C PRO A 224 16.39 4.97 -29.03
N HIS A 225 15.67 4.77 -30.13
CA HIS A 225 15.40 5.82 -31.12
C HIS A 225 14.17 6.69 -30.79
N VAL A 226 13.33 6.25 -29.84
CA VAL A 226 12.11 6.99 -29.47
C VAL A 226 12.45 8.12 -28.49
N VAL A 227 12.07 9.33 -28.85
CA VAL A 227 12.28 10.52 -28.01
C VAL A 227 11.22 10.55 -26.91
N ILE A 228 11.65 10.72 -25.66
CA ILE A 228 10.76 10.91 -24.50
C ILE A 228 10.70 12.39 -24.16
N ASN A 229 9.68 13.07 -24.65
CA ASN A 229 9.40 14.47 -24.32
C ASN A 229 8.73 14.56 -22.94
N VAL A 230 9.34 15.32 -22.03
CA VAL A 230 8.84 15.43 -20.66
C VAL A 230 7.99 16.68 -20.52
N LEU A 231 6.77 16.52 -19.99
CA LEU A 231 5.90 17.60 -19.58
C LEU A 231 5.79 17.65 -18.06
N ASP A 232 6.40 18.63 -17.43
CA ASP A 232 6.31 18.87 -15.99
C ASP A 232 5.10 19.74 -15.66
N LEU A 233 4.13 19.19 -14.95
CA LEU A 233 2.99 19.94 -14.44
C LEU A 233 3.18 20.24 -12.94
N PRO A 234 2.89 21.47 -12.48
CA PRO A 234 3.01 21.81 -11.08
C PRO A 234 2.05 20.98 -10.22
N LEU A 235 2.53 20.49 -9.05
CA LEU A 235 1.75 19.60 -8.17
C LEU A 235 0.41 20.21 -7.74
N ASN A 236 0.38 21.53 -7.51
CA ASN A 236 -0.78 22.28 -7.06
C ASN A 236 -1.34 23.20 -8.15
N GLY A 237 -1.11 22.87 -9.42
CA GLY A 237 -1.62 23.66 -10.54
C GLY A 237 -3.14 23.59 -10.65
N THR A 238 -3.73 24.68 -11.14
CA THR A 238 -5.16 24.74 -11.43
C THR A 238 -5.50 24.00 -12.73
N ARG A 239 -6.77 23.63 -12.88
CA ARG A 239 -7.27 23.00 -14.11
C ARG A 239 -6.97 23.86 -15.35
N ASN A 240 -7.12 25.19 -15.24
CA ASN A 240 -6.88 26.10 -16.36
C ASN A 240 -5.40 26.19 -16.74
N GLU A 241 -4.50 26.14 -15.76
CA GLU A 241 -3.05 26.09 -16.01
C GLU A 241 -2.68 24.81 -16.74
N TYR A 242 -3.15 23.65 -16.28
CA TYR A 242 -2.91 22.37 -16.95
C TYR A 242 -3.43 22.37 -18.39
N GLN A 243 -4.61 22.93 -18.64
CA GLN A 243 -5.18 23.00 -19.98
C GLN A 243 -4.34 23.87 -20.93
N LYS A 244 -3.81 25.01 -20.46
CA LYS A 244 -2.93 25.88 -21.25
C LYS A 244 -1.59 25.18 -21.55
N MET A 245 -1.00 24.53 -20.55
CA MET A 245 0.27 23.82 -20.71
C MET A 245 0.14 22.65 -21.69
N LEU A 246 -0.96 21.89 -21.61
CA LEU A 246 -1.23 20.79 -22.52
C LEU A 246 -1.51 21.28 -23.95
N ALA A 247 -2.24 22.40 -24.12
CA ALA A 247 -2.47 22.99 -25.43
C ALA A 247 -1.15 23.39 -26.09
N LEU A 248 -0.30 24.12 -25.36
CA LEU A 248 1.01 24.55 -25.85
C LEU A 248 1.88 23.33 -26.20
N TYR A 249 1.93 22.32 -25.33
CA TYR A 249 2.71 21.11 -25.57
C TYR A 249 2.31 20.43 -26.87
N PHE A 250 1.02 20.18 -27.10
CA PHE A 250 0.55 19.50 -28.30
C PHE A 250 0.63 20.34 -29.58
N ASP A 251 0.67 21.66 -29.45
CA ASP A 251 0.97 22.56 -30.58
C ASP A 251 2.44 22.51 -30.98
N GLU A 252 3.35 22.35 -30.01
CA GLU A 252 4.79 22.25 -30.23
C GLU A 252 5.21 20.82 -30.65
N HIS A 253 4.43 19.79 -30.23
CA HIS A 253 4.69 18.37 -30.49
C HIS A 253 3.52 17.70 -31.25
N PRO A 254 3.26 18.09 -32.52
CA PRO A 254 2.11 17.59 -33.27
C PRO A 254 2.20 16.09 -33.62
N ALA A 255 3.40 15.49 -33.55
CA ALA A 255 3.63 14.08 -33.81
C ALA A 255 3.43 13.20 -32.56
N THR A 256 3.16 13.77 -31.39
CA THR A 256 2.90 13.00 -30.16
C THR A 256 1.47 12.47 -30.15
N HIS A 257 1.31 11.16 -30.28
CA HIS A 257 0.01 10.48 -30.21
C HIS A 257 -0.15 9.63 -28.95
N HIS A 258 0.94 9.31 -28.25
CA HIS A 258 0.90 8.48 -27.06
C HIS A 258 1.60 9.17 -25.87
N CYS A 259 0.91 9.12 -24.74
CA CYS A 259 1.33 9.78 -23.50
C CYS A 259 1.32 8.78 -22.34
N ILE A 260 2.17 9.03 -21.35
CA ILE A 260 2.19 8.25 -20.10
C ILE A 260 2.42 9.17 -18.90
N THR A 261 1.83 8.79 -17.76
CA THR A 261 2.20 9.34 -16.46
C THR A 261 2.46 8.24 -15.45
N MET A 262 3.39 8.48 -14.53
CA MET A 262 3.75 7.53 -13.46
C MET A 262 2.91 7.71 -12.20
N THR A 263 1.82 8.46 -12.29
CA THR A 263 0.93 8.81 -11.17
C THR A 263 -0.53 8.47 -11.46
N SER A 264 -1.39 8.57 -10.43
CA SER A 264 -2.85 8.45 -10.53
C SER A 264 -3.55 9.62 -11.24
N LYS A 265 -2.80 10.52 -11.91
CA LYS A 265 -3.32 11.76 -12.49
C LYS A 265 -3.47 11.73 -14.01
N ALA A 266 -3.60 10.56 -14.62
CA ALA A 266 -3.81 10.42 -16.07
C ALA A 266 -5.04 11.20 -16.59
N HIS A 267 -6.07 11.36 -15.75
CA HIS A 267 -7.26 12.13 -16.07
C HIS A 267 -6.98 13.62 -16.38
N ILE A 268 -5.84 14.19 -15.97
CA ILE A 268 -5.50 15.57 -16.31
C ILE A 268 -5.38 15.70 -17.84
N VAL A 269 -4.63 14.79 -18.46
CA VAL A 269 -4.51 14.73 -19.92
C VAL A 269 -5.79 14.16 -20.54
N GLY A 270 -6.35 13.11 -19.98
CA GLY A 270 -7.59 12.48 -20.48
C GLY A 270 -8.76 13.46 -20.60
N ASP A 271 -8.99 14.27 -19.57
CA ASP A 271 -10.01 15.34 -19.58
C ASP A 271 -9.75 16.42 -20.65
N TYR A 272 -8.47 16.79 -20.85
CA TYR A 272 -8.08 17.72 -21.90
C TYR A 272 -8.42 17.15 -23.29
N LEU A 273 -8.03 15.92 -23.55
CA LEU A 273 -8.28 15.24 -24.84
C LEU A 273 -9.77 15.12 -25.17
N LEU A 274 -10.59 14.78 -24.16
CA LEU A 274 -12.05 14.71 -24.33
C LEU A 274 -12.65 16.07 -24.69
N LYS A 275 -12.23 17.14 -24.02
CA LYS A 275 -12.75 18.49 -24.24
C LYS A 275 -12.32 19.10 -25.56
N SER A 276 -11.06 18.87 -25.96
CA SER A 276 -10.52 19.32 -27.23
C SER A 276 -10.89 18.45 -28.41
N ASN A 277 -11.66 17.36 -28.16
CA ASN A 277 -12.06 16.33 -29.13
C ASN A 277 -10.85 15.69 -29.87
N ARG A 278 -9.70 15.61 -29.18
CA ARG A 278 -8.49 14.95 -29.71
C ARG A 278 -8.61 13.44 -29.49
N ARG A 279 -9.05 12.74 -30.56
CA ARG A 279 -9.21 11.30 -30.56
C ARG A 279 -8.00 10.55 -31.10
N ASP A 280 -7.05 11.27 -31.63
CA ASP A 280 -5.77 10.83 -32.19
C ASP A 280 -4.69 10.63 -31.12
N ILE A 281 -4.92 11.13 -29.88
CA ILE A 281 -3.99 11.02 -28.77
C ILE A 281 -4.60 10.20 -27.64
N GLN A 282 -3.77 9.41 -27.00
CA GLN A 282 -4.14 8.59 -25.85
C GLN A 282 -3.11 8.73 -24.73
N ILE A 283 -3.59 8.62 -23.50
CA ILE A 283 -2.72 8.55 -22.32
C ILE A 283 -2.93 7.25 -21.57
N MET A 284 -1.86 6.77 -20.94
CA MET A 284 -1.88 5.70 -19.95
C MET A 284 -1.34 6.19 -18.62
N GLY A 285 -1.69 5.49 -17.54
CA GLY A 285 -1.25 5.87 -16.21
C GLY A 285 -1.56 4.81 -15.16
N TYR A 286 -1.73 5.26 -13.94
CA TYR A 286 -1.93 4.41 -12.78
C TYR A 286 -3.28 4.68 -12.11
N ASP A 287 -3.77 3.67 -11.42
CA ASP A 287 -4.89 3.65 -10.50
C ASP A 287 -6.28 3.89 -11.12
N MET A 288 -7.22 3.09 -10.64
CA MET A 288 -8.61 3.15 -11.01
C MET A 288 -9.38 4.19 -10.16
N VAL A 289 -8.81 5.39 -9.98
CA VAL A 289 -9.54 6.49 -9.34
C VAL A 289 -10.71 6.95 -10.22
N GLY A 290 -11.80 7.45 -9.63
CA GLY A 290 -13.05 7.72 -10.34
C GLY A 290 -12.88 8.54 -11.63
N LYS A 291 -12.05 9.58 -11.61
CA LYS A 291 -11.74 10.42 -12.78
C LYS A 291 -11.00 9.66 -13.89
N ASN A 292 -10.04 8.79 -13.52
CA ASN A 292 -9.33 7.95 -14.49
C ASN A 292 -10.26 6.91 -15.10
N ALA A 293 -11.09 6.25 -14.28
CA ALA A 293 -12.06 5.26 -14.73
C ALA A 293 -13.05 5.85 -15.74
N LYS A 294 -13.50 7.09 -15.52
CA LYS A 294 -14.34 7.83 -16.47
C LYS A 294 -13.60 8.01 -17.80
N CYS A 295 -12.41 8.56 -17.80
CA CYS A 295 -11.62 8.79 -19.02
C CYS A 295 -11.30 7.48 -19.77
N LEU A 296 -11.08 6.37 -19.03
CA LEU A 296 -10.86 5.06 -19.63
C LEU A 296 -12.13 4.56 -20.36
N ARG A 297 -13.32 4.68 -19.75
CA ARG A 297 -14.58 4.31 -20.39
C ARG A 297 -14.91 5.17 -21.60
N GLU A 298 -14.55 6.46 -21.57
CA GLU A 298 -14.75 7.42 -22.67
C GLU A 298 -13.65 7.35 -23.75
N GLY A 299 -12.58 6.57 -23.52
CA GLY A 299 -11.57 6.21 -24.52
C GLY A 299 -10.43 7.23 -24.69
N SER A 300 -10.28 8.21 -23.79
CA SER A 300 -9.11 9.10 -23.77
C SER A 300 -7.93 8.54 -22.97
N ILE A 301 -8.17 7.56 -22.12
CA ILE A 301 -7.14 6.72 -21.49
C ILE A 301 -7.18 5.35 -22.15
N SER A 302 -6.03 4.82 -22.58
CA SER A 302 -5.93 3.49 -23.20
C SER A 302 -5.94 2.38 -22.17
N PHE A 303 -5.15 2.53 -21.08
CA PHE A 303 -5.11 1.61 -19.98
C PHE A 303 -4.56 2.25 -18.71
N LEU A 304 -4.85 1.59 -17.60
CA LEU A 304 -4.38 1.95 -16.27
C LEU A 304 -3.68 0.74 -15.64
N ILE A 305 -2.67 1.00 -14.83
CA ILE A 305 -2.02 -0.01 -14.00
C ILE A 305 -2.60 0.11 -12.60
N ALA A 306 -3.32 -0.92 -12.17
CA ALA A 306 -3.89 -0.96 -10.83
C ALA A 306 -2.86 -1.41 -9.79
N GLN A 307 -2.93 -0.79 -8.61
CA GLN A 307 -2.04 -1.06 -7.48
C GLN A 307 -2.75 -1.78 -6.33
N HIS A 308 -4.05 -2.02 -6.42
CA HIS A 308 -4.87 -2.64 -5.37
C HIS A 308 -4.81 -1.88 -4.04
N ALA A 309 -5.01 -0.55 -4.07
CA ALA A 309 -4.89 0.34 -2.93
C ALA A 309 -5.74 -0.12 -1.73
N TYR A 310 -7.00 -0.49 -1.98
CA TYR A 310 -7.89 -1.05 -0.96
C TYR A 310 -7.27 -2.26 -0.24
N MET A 311 -6.72 -3.21 -1.01
CA MET A 311 -6.10 -4.41 -0.46
C MET A 311 -4.83 -4.11 0.32
N GLN A 312 -4.07 -3.10 -0.09
CA GLN A 312 -2.89 -2.65 0.65
C GLN A 312 -3.29 -2.16 2.05
N GLY A 313 -4.30 -1.29 2.14
CA GLY A 313 -4.82 -0.81 3.43
C GLY A 313 -5.30 -1.96 4.32
N TYR A 314 -6.10 -2.87 3.75
CA TYR A 314 -6.60 -4.04 4.47
C TYR A 314 -5.48 -4.93 5.00
N TYR A 315 -4.53 -5.32 4.14
CA TYR A 315 -3.46 -6.24 4.52
C TYR A 315 -2.48 -5.64 5.52
N CYS A 316 -2.25 -4.33 5.49
CA CYS A 316 -1.42 -3.68 6.49
C CYS A 316 -2.01 -3.85 7.90
N VAL A 317 -3.31 -3.59 8.05
CA VAL A 317 -4.01 -3.77 9.33
C VAL A 317 -4.05 -5.26 9.74
N ASP A 318 -4.39 -6.17 8.81
CA ASP A 318 -4.40 -7.61 9.11
C ASP A 318 -3.01 -8.12 9.53
N THR A 319 -1.94 -7.59 8.94
CA THR A 319 -0.57 -7.94 9.28
C THR A 319 -0.18 -7.46 10.67
N LEU A 320 -0.53 -6.23 11.07
CA LEU A 320 -0.35 -5.76 12.46
C LEU A 320 -1.16 -6.63 13.43
N PHE A 321 -2.42 -6.92 13.11
CA PHE A 321 -3.25 -7.81 13.90
C PHE A 321 -2.60 -9.18 14.10
N ARG A 322 -2.15 -9.81 13.02
CA ARG A 322 -1.51 -11.14 13.09
C ARG A 322 -0.22 -11.11 13.90
N ALA A 323 0.60 -10.09 13.72
CA ALA A 323 1.89 -9.98 14.42
C ALA A 323 1.71 -9.61 15.90
N ILE A 324 0.86 -8.64 16.21
CA ILE A 324 0.75 -8.03 17.54
C ILE A 324 -0.25 -8.79 18.42
N VAL A 325 -1.43 -9.09 17.88
CA VAL A 325 -2.50 -9.73 18.66
C VAL A 325 -2.35 -11.24 18.66
N LEU A 326 -2.14 -11.84 17.48
CA LEU A 326 -2.02 -13.29 17.34
C LEU A 326 -0.58 -13.82 17.53
N LYS A 327 0.42 -12.93 17.69
CA LYS A 327 1.85 -13.29 17.84
C LYS A 327 2.37 -14.19 16.72
N LYS A 328 1.83 -14.05 15.51
CA LYS A 328 2.24 -14.81 14.34
C LYS A 328 3.40 -14.14 13.62
N LYS A 329 4.28 -14.95 13.06
CA LYS A 329 5.29 -14.47 12.12
C LYS A 329 4.61 -13.98 10.84
N VAL A 330 5.06 -12.85 10.32
CA VAL A 330 4.55 -12.22 9.09
C VAL A 330 5.65 -12.10 8.04
N ASN A 331 5.27 -11.99 6.78
CA ASN A 331 6.24 -11.80 5.70
C ASN A 331 6.78 -10.36 5.74
N PRO A 332 8.10 -10.16 5.57
CA PRO A 332 8.70 -8.83 5.62
C PRO A 332 8.41 -7.98 4.37
N VAL A 333 8.16 -8.61 3.22
CA VAL A 333 7.91 -7.91 1.94
C VAL A 333 6.74 -8.59 1.22
N ASN A 334 5.74 -7.79 0.85
CA ASN A 334 4.57 -8.24 0.12
C ASN A 334 4.33 -7.31 -1.07
N TYR A 335 4.79 -7.74 -2.24
CA TYR A 335 4.53 -7.01 -3.47
C TYR A 335 3.10 -7.24 -3.95
N MET A 336 2.41 -6.14 -4.24
CA MET A 336 1.08 -6.17 -4.85
C MET A 336 1.20 -6.49 -6.35
N PRO A 337 0.19 -7.18 -6.93
CA PRO A 337 0.17 -7.47 -8.36
C PRO A 337 0.25 -6.20 -9.21
N ILE A 338 0.88 -6.31 -10.38
CA ILE A 338 0.84 -5.31 -11.45
C ILE A 338 -0.29 -5.73 -12.39
N GLU A 339 -1.46 -5.12 -12.27
CA GLU A 339 -2.65 -5.49 -13.06
C GLU A 339 -2.96 -4.41 -14.09
N LEU A 340 -3.18 -4.83 -15.34
CA LEU A 340 -3.55 -3.95 -16.43
C LEU A 340 -5.07 -3.84 -16.53
N LEU A 341 -5.59 -2.62 -16.43
CA LEU A 341 -6.99 -2.29 -16.60
C LEU A 341 -7.23 -1.59 -17.93
N MET A 342 -8.16 -2.14 -18.69
CA MET A 342 -8.65 -1.61 -19.96
C MET A 342 -10.16 -1.40 -19.88
N LYS A 343 -10.73 -0.74 -20.87
CA LYS A 343 -12.18 -0.51 -20.96
C LYS A 343 -12.98 -1.82 -20.83
N GLU A 344 -12.44 -2.92 -21.36
CA GLU A 344 -13.08 -4.23 -21.44
C GLU A 344 -13.10 -4.97 -20.10
N ASN A 345 -12.18 -4.66 -19.16
CA ASN A 345 -12.07 -5.38 -17.89
C ASN A 345 -12.25 -4.50 -16.64
N ILE A 346 -12.35 -3.18 -16.80
CA ILE A 346 -12.42 -2.27 -15.64
C ILE A 346 -13.63 -2.54 -14.73
N ASP A 347 -14.76 -2.95 -15.30
CA ASP A 347 -15.97 -3.21 -14.52
C ASP A 347 -15.89 -4.53 -13.73
N PHE A 348 -14.91 -5.39 -14.04
CA PHE A 348 -14.62 -6.61 -13.31
C PHE A 348 -13.56 -6.40 -12.22
N TYR A 349 -12.88 -5.26 -12.23
CA TYR A 349 -11.93 -4.89 -11.17
C TYR A 349 -12.70 -4.65 -9.88
N ARG A 350 -12.71 -5.63 -9.01
CA ARG A 350 -13.40 -5.56 -7.73
C ARG A 350 -12.39 -5.20 -6.64
N ARG A 351 -12.73 -4.17 -5.88
CA ARG A 351 -11.97 -3.74 -4.69
C ARG A 351 -11.99 -4.81 -3.60
N THR A 352 -12.95 -5.74 -3.65
CA THR A 352 -13.25 -6.68 -2.57
C THR A 352 -13.45 -8.09 -3.08
N GLN A 353 -12.47 -8.92 -2.89
CA GLN A 353 -12.66 -10.34 -2.66
C GLN A 353 -11.99 -10.69 -1.32
N ILE A 354 -12.52 -10.15 -0.21
CA ILE A 354 -12.13 -10.53 1.14
C ILE A 354 -13.39 -10.92 1.91
#